data_f49c70edc9fde0b27bd56956ada04106
#
_entry.id   f49c70edc9fde0b27bd56956ada04106
#
_cell.length_a   1.000
_cell.length_b   1.000
_cell.length_c   1.000
_cell.angle_alpha   90.00
_cell.angle_beta   90.00
_cell.angle_gamma   90.00
#
_symmetry.space_group_name_H-M   'P 1'
#
loop_
_entity.id
_entity.type
_entity.pdbx_description
1 polymer ?
#
loop_
_entity_poly.entity_id
_entity_poly.type
_entity_poly.pdbx_seq_one_letter_code
_entity_poly.pdbx_strand_id
1 'polypeptide(L)'
;MPFYKELGNQGLKATDVPVVAFSVGEEELRGVDTKPLVGHLAAWNYFMSLKNPENDAFKKKWAAYAKKMKLPGADKPLTNDPMEATYIGIYMWKQAVEKAKSLDVDKVIPAVGGQTFKAPSGFTAKMDEKNHHLHKPVFIGEIKADGQFNVVWKTPGPVKAKPWSPFIPENKDKNDEPDLTAKKK
;
A
#
# COMPACT_ATOMS: atom_id res chain seq x y z
N MET A 1 3.69 9.32 -16.77
CA MET A 1 2.21 9.46 -16.69
C MET A 1 1.57 9.95 -18.01
N PRO A 2 1.78 9.24 -19.15
CA PRO A 2 1.31 9.70 -20.47
C PRO A 2 -0.22 9.83 -20.55
N PHE A 3 -0.96 8.91 -19.92
CA PHE A 3 -2.42 8.91 -19.90
C PHE A 3 -3.01 10.21 -19.36
N TYR A 4 -2.58 10.65 -18.19
CA TYR A 4 -3.08 11.91 -17.61
C TYR A 4 -2.66 13.14 -18.40
N LYS A 5 -1.45 13.12 -19.00
CA LYS A 5 -1.02 14.19 -19.88
C LYS A 5 -1.96 14.32 -21.08
N GLU A 6 -2.29 13.18 -21.70
CA GLU A 6 -3.20 13.17 -22.84
C GLU A 6 -4.62 13.59 -22.45
N LEU A 7 -5.13 13.13 -21.31
CA LEU A 7 -6.42 13.58 -20.80
C LEU A 7 -6.48 15.10 -20.66
N GLY A 8 -5.40 15.70 -20.10
CA GLY A 8 -5.27 17.16 -20.01
C GLY A 8 -5.17 17.85 -21.38
N ASN A 9 -4.45 17.28 -22.35
CA ASN A 9 -4.35 17.80 -23.72
C ASN A 9 -5.72 17.85 -24.42
N GLN A 10 -6.58 16.86 -24.13
CA GLN A 10 -7.96 16.79 -24.64
C GLN A 10 -8.92 17.75 -23.90
N GLY A 11 -8.43 18.50 -22.91
CA GLY A 11 -9.23 19.41 -22.10
C GLY A 11 -10.20 18.74 -21.14
N LEU A 12 -10.08 17.44 -20.93
CA LEU A 12 -10.94 16.66 -20.03
C LEU A 12 -10.49 16.86 -18.58
N LYS A 13 -11.43 17.19 -17.72
CA LYS A 13 -11.22 17.40 -16.29
C LYS A 13 -11.91 16.31 -15.48
N ALA A 14 -11.57 16.19 -14.21
CA ALA A 14 -12.21 15.25 -13.29
C ALA A 14 -13.73 15.47 -13.14
N THR A 15 -14.20 16.70 -13.35
CA THR A 15 -15.64 17.04 -13.40
C THR A 15 -16.37 16.47 -14.61
N ASP A 16 -15.65 16.22 -15.70
CA ASP A 16 -16.22 15.72 -16.96
C ASP A 16 -16.12 14.19 -17.03
N VAL A 17 -14.90 13.68 -16.78
CA VAL A 17 -14.62 12.22 -16.79
C VAL A 17 -13.72 11.91 -15.59
N PRO A 18 -14.28 11.56 -14.42
CA PRO A 18 -13.49 11.18 -13.27
C PRO A 18 -12.73 9.86 -13.52
N VAL A 19 -11.44 9.87 -13.23
CA VAL A 19 -10.58 8.68 -13.28
C VAL A 19 -10.32 8.18 -11.86
N VAL A 20 -10.40 6.88 -11.64
CA VAL A 20 -9.96 6.22 -10.41
C VAL A 20 -8.75 5.34 -10.72
N ALA A 21 -7.58 5.74 -10.26
CA ALA A 21 -6.35 4.98 -10.42
C ALA A 21 -6.14 4.00 -9.25
N PHE A 22 -5.50 2.86 -9.51
CA PHE A 22 -5.19 1.84 -8.49
C PHE A 22 -3.67 1.72 -8.20
N SER A 23 -2.86 2.62 -8.76
CA SER A 23 -1.40 2.60 -8.60
C SER A 23 -0.79 4.00 -8.76
N VAL A 24 -1.44 5.01 -8.22
CA VAL A 24 -0.97 6.41 -8.25
C VAL A 24 -0.98 6.97 -6.83
N GLY A 25 0.17 7.42 -6.38
CA GLY A 25 0.38 8.13 -5.12
C GLY A 25 1.30 9.32 -5.32
N GLU A 26 1.80 9.87 -4.24
CA GLU A 26 2.62 11.09 -4.26
C GLU A 26 3.94 10.90 -5.01
N GLU A 27 4.55 9.71 -4.94
CA GLU A 27 5.80 9.44 -5.66
C GLU A 27 5.58 9.36 -7.17
N GLU A 28 4.48 8.76 -7.62
CA GLU A 28 4.12 8.64 -9.02
C GLU A 28 3.76 9.99 -9.65
N LEU A 29 3.36 10.97 -8.83
CA LEU A 29 3.11 12.35 -9.27
C LEU A 29 4.36 13.23 -9.27
N ARG A 30 5.52 12.71 -8.84
CA ARG A 30 6.78 13.46 -8.85
C ARG A 30 7.12 13.95 -10.25
N GLY A 31 7.32 15.25 -10.40
CA GLY A 31 7.70 15.89 -11.67
C GLY A 31 6.59 15.94 -12.73
N VAL A 32 5.36 15.60 -12.37
CA VAL A 32 4.18 15.74 -13.24
C VAL A 32 3.50 17.10 -12.99
N ASP A 33 3.03 17.76 -14.06
CA ASP A 33 2.09 18.86 -13.88
C ASP A 33 0.77 18.31 -13.34
N THR A 34 0.49 18.62 -12.09
CA THR A 34 -0.69 18.10 -11.39
C THR A 34 -1.95 18.92 -11.60
N LYS A 35 -1.85 20.11 -12.19
CA LYS A 35 -3.01 20.99 -12.39
C LYS A 35 -4.16 20.33 -13.15
N PRO A 36 -3.92 19.64 -14.30
CA PRO A 36 -4.99 18.95 -15.02
C PRO A 36 -5.50 17.69 -14.31
N LEU A 37 -4.79 17.23 -13.26
CA LEU A 37 -5.13 16.01 -12.53
C LEU A 37 -5.97 16.28 -11.28
N VAL A 38 -6.13 17.53 -10.89
CA VAL A 38 -6.90 17.91 -9.68
C VAL A 38 -8.32 17.35 -9.75
N GLY A 39 -8.74 16.68 -8.67
CA GLY A 39 -10.06 16.08 -8.55
C GLY A 39 -10.17 14.64 -9.05
N HIS A 40 -9.19 14.11 -9.81
CA HIS A 40 -9.13 12.68 -10.10
C HIS A 40 -8.79 11.90 -8.84
N LEU A 41 -9.21 10.64 -8.79
CA LEU A 41 -9.14 9.79 -7.61
C LEU A 41 -8.07 8.72 -7.75
N ALA A 42 -7.54 8.28 -6.62
CA ALA A 42 -6.76 7.06 -6.50
C ALA A 42 -7.26 6.23 -5.33
N ALA A 43 -7.32 4.90 -5.51
CA ALA A 43 -7.64 3.95 -4.47
C ALA A 43 -6.39 3.14 -4.13
N TRP A 44 -5.93 3.25 -2.87
CA TRP A 44 -4.74 2.54 -2.39
C TRP A 44 -4.81 2.25 -0.89
N ASN A 45 -3.83 1.51 -0.37
CA ASN A 45 -3.78 1.15 1.06
C ASN A 45 -3.04 2.19 1.91
N TYR A 46 -2.32 3.11 1.28
CA TYR A 46 -1.55 4.16 1.95
C TYR A 46 -1.40 5.37 1.03
N PHE A 47 -1.45 6.57 1.63
CA PHE A 47 -1.00 7.84 1.04
C PHE A 47 -0.05 8.55 2.00
N MET A 48 1.01 9.17 1.46
CA MET A 48 1.93 9.97 2.25
C MET A 48 1.22 11.13 2.98
N SER A 49 0.13 11.61 2.41
CA SER A 49 -0.71 12.70 2.94
C SER A 49 -1.48 12.34 4.21
N LEU A 50 -1.54 11.06 4.60
CA LEU A 50 -2.20 10.62 5.84
C LEU A 50 -1.57 11.30 7.06
N LYS A 51 -2.44 11.74 7.99
CA LYS A 51 -2.04 12.45 9.20
C LYS A 51 -2.20 11.53 10.42
N ASN A 52 -1.12 10.95 10.88
CA ASN A 52 -1.02 10.18 12.11
C ASN A 52 0.45 10.04 12.55
N PRO A 53 0.71 9.76 13.84
CA PRO A 53 2.09 9.69 14.38
C PRO A 53 2.97 8.62 13.73
N GLU A 54 2.39 7.48 13.34
CA GLU A 54 3.11 6.37 12.70
C GLU A 54 3.63 6.79 11.32
N ASN A 55 2.78 7.49 10.55
CA ASN A 55 3.18 8.03 9.25
C ASN A 55 4.26 9.10 9.40
N ASP A 56 4.13 9.99 10.36
CA ASP A 56 5.12 11.04 10.58
C ASP A 56 6.49 10.44 10.96
N ALA A 57 6.49 9.40 11.81
CA ALA A 57 7.70 8.65 12.15
C ALA A 57 8.30 7.93 10.93
N PHE A 58 7.48 7.32 10.09
CA PHE A 58 7.91 6.66 8.86
C PHE A 58 8.54 7.65 7.88
N LYS A 59 7.86 8.74 7.57
CA LYS A 59 8.37 9.81 6.70
C LYS A 59 9.71 10.38 7.20
N LYS A 60 9.82 10.62 8.52
CA LYS A 60 11.05 11.12 9.15
C LYS A 60 12.21 10.14 8.98
N LYS A 61 11.98 8.84 9.21
CA LYS A 61 13.00 7.80 9.03
C LYS A 61 13.45 7.72 7.58
N TRP A 62 12.49 7.74 6.64
CA TRP A 62 12.79 7.71 5.21
C TRP A 62 13.61 8.92 4.78
N ALA A 63 13.22 10.13 5.16
CA ALA A 63 13.94 11.35 4.83
C ALA A 63 15.39 11.33 5.37
N ALA A 64 15.58 10.89 6.61
CA ALA A 64 16.91 10.76 7.20
C ALA A 64 17.78 9.73 6.45
N TYR A 65 17.20 8.59 6.08
CA TYR A 65 17.89 7.56 5.31
C TYR A 65 18.25 8.04 3.90
N ALA A 66 17.29 8.62 3.17
CA ALA A 66 17.51 9.14 1.82
C ALA A 66 18.64 10.18 1.79
N LYS A 67 18.65 11.10 2.76
CA LYS A 67 19.72 12.10 2.90
C LYS A 67 21.07 11.46 3.22
N LYS A 68 21.12 10.51 4.17
CA LYS A 68 22.34 9.79 4.54
C LYS A 68 22.94 9.04 3.35
N MET A 69 22.08 8.40 2.56
CA MET A 69 22.51 7.59 1.41
C MET A 69 22.66 8.41 0.12
N LYS A 70 22.39 9.72 0.16
CA LYS A 70 22.44 10.63 -1.00
C LYS A 70 21.60 10.10 -2.17
N LEU A 71 20.42 9.59 -1.87
CA LEU A 71 19.53 9.04 -2.89
C LEU A 71 18.99 10.14 -3.82
N PRO A 72 18.68 9.84 -5.09
CA PRO A 72 17.97 10.76 -5.96
C PRO A 72 16.67 11.25 -5.31
N GLY A 73 16.40 12.56 -5.34
CA GLY A 73 15.22 13.16 -4.72
C GLY A 73 15.23 13.26 -3.20
N ALA A 74 16.41 13.08 -2.55
CA ALA A 74 16.55 13.19 -1.09
C ALA A 74 16.28 14.60 -0.52
N ASP A 75 16.25 15.61 -1.36
CA ASP A 75 15.83 16.98 -1.06
C ASP A 75 14.31 17.12 -0.88
N LYS A 76 13.54 16.26 -1.56
CA LYS A 76 12.08 16.16 -1.45
C LYS A 76 11.68 14.68 -1.36
N PRO A 77 11.96 13.99 -0.24
CA PRO A 77 11.67 12.57 -0.10
C PRO A 77 10.16 12.34 -0.05
N LEU A 78 9.66 11.51 -0.95
CA LEU A 78 8.26 11.08 -1.00
C LEU A 78 8.16 9.61 -0.60
N THR A 79 6.97 9.21 -0.18
CA THR A 79 6.62 7.81 0.14
C THR A 79 5.35 7.42 -0.60
N ASN A 80 5.19 6.13 -0.85
CA ASN A 80 4.01 5.57 -1.51
C ASN A 80 3.61 4.22 -0.87
N ASP A 81 2.51 3.63 -1.33
CA ASP A 81 2.00 2.37 -0.79
C ASP A 81 2.99 1.18 -0.92
N PRO A 82 3.70 0.95 -2.05
CA PRO A 82 4.71 -0.11 -2.12
C PRO A 82 5.83 0.05 -1.08
N MET A 83 6.23 1.27 -0.77
CA MET A 83 7.24 1.54 0.26
C MET A 83 6.70 1.21 1.65
N GLU A 84 5.45 1.57 1.95
CA GLU A 84 4.79 1.20 3.21
C GLU A 84 4.66 -0.32 3.32
N ALA A 85 4.23 -0.99 2.26
CA ALA A 85 4.10 -2.44 2.23
C ALA A 85 5.44 -3.15 2.49
N THR A 86 6.52 -2.68 1.87
CA THR A 86 7.88 -3.21 2.09
C THR A 86 8.33 -2.98 3.54
N TYR A 87 8.09 -1.78 4.08
CA TYR A 87 8.41 -1.45 5.47
C TYR A 87 7.71 -2.38 6.46
N ILE A 88 6.40 -2.60 6.29
CA ILE A 88 5.62 -3.55 7.10
C ILE A 88 6.19 -4.96 6.97
N GLY A 89 6.44 -5.41 5.73
CA GLY A 89 6.91 -6.75 5.43
C GLY A 89 8.23 -7.07 6.12
N ILE A 90 9.20 -6.16 6.12
CA ILE A 90 10.49 -6.33 6.80
C ILE A 90 10.31 -6.44 8.32
N TYR A 91 9.45 -5.62 8.93
CA TYR A 91 9.20 -5.72 10.37
C TYR A 91 8.47 -7.00 10.76
N MET A 92 7.49 -7.43 9.97
CA MET A 92 6.80 -8.71 10.21
C MET A 92 7.74 -9.90 10.03
N TRP A 93 8.61 -9.87 9.03
CA TRP A 93 9.67 -10.88 8.88
C TRP A 93 10.59 -10.90 10.10
N LYS A 94 11.05 -9.73 10.58
CA LYS A 94 11.86 -9.64 11.82
C LYS A 94 11.14 -10.28 13.00
N GLN A 95 9.87 -9.96 13.23
CA GLN A 95 9.07 -10.54 14.30
C GLN A 95 8.96 -12.07 14.15
N ALA A 96 8.79 -12.56 12.92
CA ALA A 96 8.71 -13.99 12.65
C ALA A 96 10.03 -14.72 12.94
N VAL A 97 11.16 -14.14 12.55
CA VAL A 97 12.51 -14.65 12.86
C VAL A 97 12.74 -14.70 14.37
N GLU A 98 12.39 -13.66 15.09
CA GLU A 98 12.50 -13.60 16.56
C GLU A 98 11.62 -14.67 17.25
N LYS A 99 10.39 -14.84 16.76
CA LYS A 99 9.46 -15.86 17.25
C LYS A 99 9.94 -17.29 16.95
N ALA A 100 10.44 -17.52 15.73
CA ALA A 100 10.96 -18.80 15.29
C ALA A 100 12.34 -19.12 15.89
N LYS A 101 13.06 -18.11 16.39
CA LYS A 101 14.47 -18.19 16.81
C LYS A 101 15.37 -18.81 15.74
N SER A 102 15.09 -18.54 14.48
CA SER A 102 15.73 -19.14 13.32
C SER A 102 15.61 -18.25 12.09
N LEU A 103 16.59 -18.36 11.18
CA LEU A 103 16.53 -17.81 9.82
C LEU A 103 16.10 -18.85 8.77
N ASP A 104 15.88 -20.08 9.20
CA ASP A 104 15.41 -21.16 8.36
C ASP A 104 14.01 -20.87 7.84
N VAL A 105 13.83 -20.97 6.51
CA VAL A 105 12.60 -20.59 5.82
C VAL A 105 11.39 -21.39 6.31
N ASP A 106 11.57 -22.72 6.50
CA ASP A 106 10.48 -23.60 6.91
C ASP A 106 10.01 -23.34 8.36
N LYS A 107 10.87 -22.72 9.17
CA LYS A 107 10.54 -22.28 10.54
C LYS A 107 9.95 -20.87 10.57
N VAL A 108 10.38 -19.98 9.68
CA VAL A 108 9.92 -18.59 9.63
C VAL A 108 8.53 -18.48 9.00
N ILE A 109 8.23 -19.21 7.92
CA ILE A 109 6.94 -19.17 7.23
C ILE A 109 5.75 -19.37 8.20
N PRO A 110 5.65 -20.43 9.00
CA PRO A 110 4.54 -20.59 9.94
C PRO A 110 4.54 -19.53 11.05
N ALA A 111 5.69 -18.94 11.38
CA ALA A 111 5.79 -17.91 12.40
C ALA A 111 5.28 -16.52 11.92
N VAL A 112 5.23 -16.29 10.61
CA VAL A 112 4.69 -15.04 10.00
C VAL A 112 3.18 -14.94 10.20
N GLY A 113 2.45 -16.04 10.11
CA GLY A 113 1.00 -16.08 10.27
C GLY A 113 0.54 -15.47 11.60
N GLY A 114 -0.49 -14.64 11.52
CA GLY A 114 -1.06 -13.95 12.68
C GLY A 114 -0.27 -12.74 13.20
N GLN A 115 0.90 -12.44 12.65
CA GLN A 115 1.68 -11.26 13.02
C GLN A 115 0.88 -9.97 12.80
N THR A 116 1.10 -8.99 13.67
CA THR A 116 0.49 -7.66 13.56
C THR A 116 1.56 -6.58 13.56
N PHE A 117 1.26 -5.47 12.87
CA PHE A 117 2.14 -4.31 12.84
C PHE A 117 1.33 -3.02 12.78
N LYS A 118 1.68 -2.05 13.65
CA LYS A 118 1.06 -0.73 13.61
C LYS A 118 1.67 0.06 12.45
N ALA A 119 0.91 0.16 11.36
CA ALA A 119 1.39 0.63 10.07
C ALA A 119 1.33 2.14 9.91
N PRO A 120 2.16 2.73 9.01
CA PRO A 120 2.07 4.16 8.65
C PRO A 120 0.70 4.60 8.15
N SER A 121 -0.12 3.70 7.60
CA SER A 121 -1.53 3.96 7.27
C SER A 121 -2.39 4.33 8.49
N GLY A 122 -1.87 4.20 9.72
CA GLY A 122 -2.59 4.47 10.98
C GLY A 122 -3.44 3.30 11.47
N PHE A 123 -3.47 2.19 10.74
CA PHE A 123 -4.14 0.96 11.12
C PHE A 123 -3.15 -0.12 11.56
N THR A 124 -3.65 -1.10 12.29
CA THR A 124 -2.87 -2.30 12.59
C THR A 124 -3.06 -3.30 11.46
N ALA A 125 -2.02 -3.50 10.65
CA ALA A 125 -1.99 -4.56 9.65
C ALA A 125 -1.88 -5.91 10.34
N LYS A 126 -2.55 -6.93 9.79
CA LYS A 126 -2.46 -8.32 10.28
C LYS A 126 -2.11 -9.24 9.11
N MET A 127 -1.16 -10.14 9.31
CA MET A 127 -0.88 -11.22 8.39
C MET A 127 -1.92 -12.32 8.56
N ASP A 128 -2.61 -12.69 7.49
CA ASP A 128 -3.54 -13.82 7.53
C ASP A 128 -2.78 -15.12 7.84
N GLU A 129 -3.35 -15.95 8.70
CA GLU A 129 -2.68 -17.17 9.17
C GLU A 129 -2.68 -18.28 8.11
N LYS A 130 -3.64 -18.25 7.18
CA LYS A 130 -3.84 -19.32 6.19
C LYS A 130 -3.18 -19.01 4.86
N ASN A 131 -3.32 -17.77 4.38
CA ASN A 131 -2.91 -17.39 3.03
C ASN A 131 -1.74 -16.40 3.00
N HIS A 132 -1.25 -15.93 4.16
CA HIS A 132 -0.15 -14.97 4.31
C HIS A 132 -0.34 -13.65 3.52
N HIS A 133 -1.58 -13.24 3.29
CA HIS A 133 -1.90 -11.92 2.80
C HIS A 133 -2.09 -10.93 3.96
N LEU A 134 -1.78 -9.65 3.73
CA LEU A 134 -2.01 -8.62 4.73
C LEU A 134 -3.46 -8.12 4.70
N HIS A 135 -4.08 -8.07 5.88
CA HIS A 135 -5.29 -7.28 6.10
C HIS A 135 -4.86 -5.81 6.21
N LYS A 136 -5.27 -4.99 5.27
CA LYS A 136 -4.94 -3.56 5.19
C LYS A 136 -6.20 -2.71 4.97
N PRO A 137 -6.19 -1.42 5.37
CA PRO A 137 -7.26 -0.51 5.00
C PRO A 137 -7.21 -0.19 3.50
N VAL A 138 -8.29 0.36 2.99
CA VAL A 138 -8.33 1.01 1.67
C VAL A 138 -8.72 2.46 1.87
N PHE A 139 -8.05 3.34 1.17
CA PHE A 139 -8.34 4.77 1.10
C PHE A 139 -8.68 5.16 -0.34
N ILE A 140 -9.56 6.14 -0.49
CA ILE A 140 -9.72 6.87 -1.75
C ILE A 140 -9.20 8.28 -1.50
N GLY A 141 -8.19 8.65 -2.26
CA GLY A 141 -7.57 9.96 -2.25
C GLY A 141 -7.88 10.74 -3.52
N GLU A 142 -8.20 12.01 -3.36
CA GLU A 142 -8.38 12.96 -4.44
C GLU A 142 -7.07 13.71 -4.67
N ILE A 143 -6.62 13.82 -5.92
CA ILE A 143 -5.38 14.50 -6.30
C ILE A 143 -5.53 16.00 -6.10
N LYS A 144 -4.57 16.60 -5.38
CA LYS A 144 -4.45 18.04 -5.16
C LYS A 144 -3.43 18.67 -6.11
N ALA A 145 -3.52 19.97 -6.28
CA ALA A 145 -2.60 20.73 -7.13
C ALA A 145 -1.13 20.65 -6.69
N ASP A 146 -0.87 20.39 -5.40
CA ASP A 146 0.48 20.24 -4.83
C ASP A 146 1.05 18.82 -4.97
N GLY A 147 0.34 17.92 -5.66
CA GLY A 147 0.73 16.50 -5.81
C GLY A 147 0.52 15.65 -4.56
N GLN A 148 -0.16 16.21 -3.56
CA GLN A 148 -0.61 15.46 -2.39
C GLN A 148 -2.05 14.97 -2.59
N PHE A 149 -2.55 14.16 -1.68
CA PHE A 149 -3.92 13.64 -1.73
C PHE A 149 -4.77 14.18 -0.58
N ASN A 150 -6.03 14.47 -0.90
CA ASN A 150 -7.08 14.64 0.08
C ASN A 150 -7.81 13.29 0.22
N VAL A 151 -7.71 12.64 1.37
CA VAL A 151 -8.42 11.37 1.60
C VAL A 151 -9.89 11.65 1.80
N VAL A 152 -10.70 11.31 0.80
CA VAL A 152 -12.15 11.55 0.76
C VAL A 152 -12.96 10.39 1.29
N TRP A 153 -12.37 9.19 1.32
CA TRP A 153 -13.01 7.99 1.86
C TRP A 153 -11.97 6.99 2.37
N LYS A 154 -12.37 6.17 3.34
CA LYS A 154 -11.57 5.05 3.86
C LYS A 154 -12.47 3.94 4.38
N THR A 155 -11.97 2.71 4.39
CA THR A 155 -12.62 1.60 5.10
C THR A 155 -12.66 1.85 6.60
N PRO A 156 -13.69 1.34 7.32
CA PRO A 156 -13.77 1.46 8.77
C PRO A 156 -12.60 0.79 9.52
N GLY A 157 -12.00 -0.22 8.90
CA GLY A 157 -10.87 -0.99 9.42
C GLY A 157 -10.14 -1.73 8.32
N PRO A 158 -9.12 -2.52 8.67
CA PRO A 158 -8.44 -3.39 7.73
C PRO A 158 -9.41 -4.36 7.05
N VAL A 159 -9.34 -4.46 5.74
CA VAL A 159 -10.11 -5.43 4.95
C VAL A 159 -9.42 -6.77 5.05
N LYS A 160 -10.18 -7.82 5.35
CA LYS A 160 -9.66 -9.19 5.34
C LYS A 160 -9.23 -9.55 3.91
N ALA A 161 -7.99 -9.98 3.76
CA ALA A 161 -7.48 -10.44 2.48
C ALA A 161 -8.19 -11.72 2.04
N LYS A 162 -8.63 -11.74 0.78
CA LYS A 162 -9.24 -12.89 0.12
C LYS A 162 -8.46 -13.16 -1.17
N PRO A 163 -7.74 -14.29 -1.30
CA PRO A 163 -6.98 -14.61 -2.51
C PRO A 163 -7.91 -14.84 -3.72
N TRP A 164 -9.16 -15.21 -3.47
CA TRP A 164 -10.17 -15.43 -4.52
C TRP A 164 -11.23 -14.33 -4.44
N SER A 165 -11.31 -13.49 -5.46
CA SER A 165 -12.32 -12.43 -5.52
C SER A 165 -13.74 -13.01 -5.55
N PRO A 166 -14.64 -12.61 -4.64
CA PRO A 166 -16.02 -13.07 -4.63
C PRO A 166 -16.85 -12.47 -5.78
N PHE A 167 -16.31 -11.47 -6.48
CA PHE A 167 -16.98 -10.81 -7.62
C PHE A 167 -16.73 -11.51 -8.95
N ILE A 168 -15.91 -12.56 -8.97
CA ILE A 168 -15.64 -13.39 -10.14
C ILE A 168 -16.43 -14.68 -9.97
N PRO A 169 -17.44 -14.97 -10.84
CA PRO A 169 -18.33 -16.13 -10.70
C PRO A 169 -17.59 -17.47 -10.57
N GLU A 170 -16.49 -17.63 -11.30
CA GLU A 170 -15.66 -18.85 -11.33
C GLU A 170 -14.91 -19.10 -10.00
N ASN A 171 -14.92 -18.12 -9.10
CA ASN A 171 -14.29 -18.26 -7.79
C ASN A 171 -15.27 -18.74 -6.70
N LYS A 172 -16.54 -18.96 -7.03
CA LYS A 172 -17.60 -19.28 -6.08
C LYS A 172 -17.26 -20.48 -5.18
N ASP A 173 -16.64 -21.49 -5.76
CA ASP A 173 -16.31 -22.74 -5.07
C ASP A 173 -14.82 -22.84 -4.69
N LYS A 174 -14.03 -21.75 -4.86
CA LYS A 174 -12.63 -21.73 -4.49
C LYS A 174 -12.46 -21.41 -3.01
N ASN A 175 -11.58 -22.17 -2.36
CA ASN A 175 -11.26 -22.03 -0.94
C ASN A 175 -9.93 -21.29 -0.75
N ASP A 176 -9.88 -20.41 0.24
CA ASP A 176 -8.68 -19.69 0.68
C ASP A 176 -7.75 -20.57 1.55
N GLU A 177 -8.19 -21.77 1.90
CA GLU A 177 -7.40 -22.66 2.74
C GLU A 177 -6.32 -23.37 1.92
N PRO A 178 -5.06 -23.34 2.38
CA PRO A 178 -4.03 -24.14 1.74
C PRO A 178 -4.40 -25.63 1.81
N ASP A 179 -4.22 -26.33 0.71
CA ASP A 179 -4.37 -27.79 0.71
C ASP A 179 -3.24 -28.41 1.52
N LEU A 180 -3.48 -28.59 2.81
CA LEU A 180 -2.55 -29.22 3.73
C LEU A 180 -2.40 -30.73 3.48
N THR A 181 -3.22 -31.30 2.58
CA THR A 181 -3.15 -32.72 2.18
C THR A 181 -2.22 -32.93 0.99
N ALA A 182 -1.87 -31.89 0.25
CA ALA A 182 -0.90 -31.97 -0.83
C ALA A 182 0.46 -32.40 -0.26
N LYS A 183 0.79 -33.68 -0.43
CA LYS A 183 2.12 -34.20 -0.07
C LYS A 183 3.18 -33.35 -0.79
N LYS A 184 4.11 -32.79 -0.01
CA LYS A 184 5.34 -32.21 -0.57
C LYS A 184 5.97 -33.26 -1.47
N LYS A 185 5.97 -33.04 -2.79
CA LYS A 185 6.72 -33.82 -3.75
C LYS A 185 8.19 -33.43 -3.69
#